data_ee021521aaf4bf733efe94951d955172
#
_entry.id   ee021521aaf4bf733efe94951d955172
#
_cell.length_a   1.000
_cell.length_b   1.000
_cell.length_c   1.000
_cell.angle_alpha   90.00
_cell.angle_beta   90.00
_cell.angle_gamma   90.00
#
_symmetry.space_group_name_H-M   'P 1'
#
loop_
_entity.id
_entity.type
_entity.pdbx_description
1 polymer ?
#
loop_
_entity_poly.entity_id
_entity_poly.type
_entity_poly.pdbx_seq_one_letter_code
_entity_poly.pdbx_strand_id
1 'polypeptide(L)'
;MSNGWLKRLRSVKGSMDSVAFRQALGQFATGVCVVTVNDASLGPIATTVNSFSSVSLDPALVLWSIQNASDHFSVYTECEHFGISVLTADQANISGHYAKRGEHQALTEYIGAGPSGEPQLLNALAHFSCVTHAVHPGGDHHIIVGEVQAFESAEAEPLIFFAGGYRGVS
;
A
#
# COMPACT_ATOMS: atom_id res chain seq x y z
N MET A 1 37.38 -17.92 8.06
CA MET A 1 36.50 -16.93 7.37
C MET A 1 35.70 -16.23 8.48
N SER A 2 36.11 -15.02 8.87
CA SER A 2 35.47 -14.28 9.96
C SER A 2 34.13 -13.74 9.48
N ASN A 3 33.06 -14.15 10.14
CA ASN A 3 31.68 -13.68 9.87
C ASN A 3 31.57 -12.15 10.01
N GLY A 4 31.80 -11.42 8.92
CA GLY A 4 31.64 -9.97 8.85
C GLY A 4 30.22 -9.46 9.13
N TRP A 5 29.24 -10.35 9.23
CA TRP A 5 27.83 -10.06 9.53
C TRP A 5 27.60 -9.62 10.99
N LEU A 6 28.31 -10.23 11.96
CA LEU A 6 28.10 -9.96 13.39
C LEU A 6 28.57 -8.57 13.87
N LYS A 7 29.44 -7.91 13.10
CA LYS A 7 29.98 -6.58 13.48
C LYS A 7 29.07 -5.40 13.09
N ARG A 8 27.90 -5.64 12.47
CA ARG A 8 26.99 -4.58 11.98
C ARG A 8 25.62 -4.55 12.62
N LEU A 9 25.35 -5.42 13.60
CA LEU A 9 24.06 -5.37 14.32
C LEU A 9 24.00 -4.09 15.15
N ARG A 10 23.10 -3.17 14.75
CA ARG A 10 22.80 -1.97 15.52
C ARG A 10 21.75 -2.30 16.57
N SER A 11 22.11 -2.13 17.85
CA SER A 11 21.17 -2.33 18.97
C SER A 11 20.06 -1.27 18.92
N VAL A 12 18.81 -1.69 19.12
CA VAL A 12 17.63 -0.81 19.25
C VAL A 12 17.46 -0.29 20.67
N LYS A 13 18.42 -0.54 21.58
CA LYS A 13 18.43 0.01 22.94
C LYS A 13 18.99 1.43 22.91
N GLY A 14 18.10 2.43 22.97
CA GLY A 14 18.39 3.87 22.87
C GLY A 14 17.52 4.54 21.80
N SER A 15 17.76 5.80 21.48
CA SER A 15 17.08 6.45 20.35
C SER A 15 17.50 5.77 19.04
N MET A 16 16.53 5.16 18.35
CA MET A 16 16.77 4.49 17.08
C MET A 16 17.14 5.53 16.00
N ASP A 17 18.25 5.29 15.30
CA ASP A 17 18.57 6.03 14.07
C ASP A 17 17.52 5.68 12.98
N SER A 18 16.53 6.55 12.86
CA SER A 18 15.39 6.34 11.94
C SER A 18 15.82 6.28 10.48
N VAL A 19 16.93 6.95 10.11
CA VAL A 19 17.46 6.95 8.74
C VAL A 19 18.07 5.58 8.43
N ALA A 20 18.92 5.08 9.32
CA ALA A 20 19.54 3.76 9.16
C ALA A 20 18.50 2.63 9.18
N PHE A 21 17.44 2.76 10.00
CA PHE A 21 16.36 1.79 10.04
C PHE A 21 15.56 1.78 8.73
N ARG A 22 15.18 2.94 8.18
CA ARG A 22 14.54 3.02 6.86
C ARG A 22 15.41 2.43 5.75
N GLN A 23 16.71 2.68 5.77
CA GLN A 23 17.63 2.08 4.80
C GLN A 23 17.65 0.55 4.89
N ALA A 24 17.61 0.00 6.10
CA ALA A 24 17.52 -1.45 6.31
C ALA A 24 16.19 -2.03 5.82
N LEU A 25 15.06 -1.38 6.14
CA LEU A 25 13.73 -1.76 5.64
C LEU A 25 13.65 -1.70 4.12
N GLY A 26 14.29 -0.70 3.50
CA GLY A 26 14.35 -0.53 2.05
C GLY A 26 15.11 -1.65 1.31
N GLN A 27 15.83 -2.54 2.01
CA GLN A 27 16.43 -3.75 1.39
C GLN A 27 15.40 -4.84 1.09
N PHE A 28 14.20 -4.71 1.61
CA PHE A 28 13.09 -5.59 1.23
C PHE A 28 12.37 -4.99 0.02
N ALA A 29 12.59 -5.60 -1.16
CA ALA A 29 11.90 -5.20 -2.37
C ALA A 29 10.40 -5.53 -2.27
N THR A 30 9.55 -4.57 -2.58
CA THR A 30 8.09 -4.73 -2.54
C THR A 30 7.47 -4.38 -3.89
N GLY A 31 6.27 -4.87 -4.15
CA GLY A 31 5.36 -4.23 -5.10
C GLY A 31 4.91 -2.87 -4.58
N VAL A 32 4.16 -2.16 -5.39
CA VAL A 32 3.54 -0.88 -5.05
C VAL A 32 2.05 -0.98 -5.33
N CYS A 33 1.23 -0.53 -4.40
CA CYS A 33 -0.22 -0.52 -4.54
C CYS A 33 -0.77 0.90 -4.36
N VAL A 34 -1.91 1.14 -4.97
CA VAL A 34 -2.79 2.27 -4.65
C VAL A 34 -4.03 1.71 -3.96
N VAL A 35 -4.31 2.22 -2.77
CA VAL A 35 -5.54 1.91 -2.03
C VAL A 35 -6.53 3.04 -2.24
N THR A 36 -7.77 2.69 -2.56
CA THR A 36 -8.84 3.63 -2.91
C THR A 36 -10.07 3.40 -2.05
N VAL A 37 -10.73 4.49 -1.68
CA VAL A 37 -12.01 4.49 -0.96
C VAL A 37 -12.90 5.61 -1.48
N ASN A 38 -14.21 5.52 -1.25
CA ASN A 38 -15.13 6.63 -1.44
C ASN A 38 -15.26 7.41 -0.14
N ASP A 39 -14.88 8.68 -0.16
CA ASP A 39 -15.20 9.64 0.89
C ASP A 39 -16.56 10.30 0.61
N ALA A 40 -17.40 10.46 1.63
CA ALA A 40 -18.75 11.01 1.46
C ALA A 40 -18.76 12.48 1.00
N SER A 41 -17.70 13.24 1.27
CA SER A 41 -17.59 14.67 0.96
C SER A 41 -16.67 14.96 -0.22
N LEU A 42 -15.59 14.18 -0.40
CA LEU A 42 -14.56 14.38 -1.41
C LEU A 42 -14.74 13.49 -2.64
N GLY A 43 -15.61 12.45 -2.55
CA GLY A 43 -15.69 11.40 -3.55
C GLY A 43 -14.52 10.44 -3.47
N PRO A 44 -14.06 9.87 -4.59
CA PRO A 44 -12.95 8.92 -4.61
C PRO A 44 -11.66 9.57 -4.10
N ILE A 45 -11.00 8.92 -3.14
CA ILE A 45 -9.65 9.26 -2.69
C ILE A 45 -8.71 8.06 -2.84
N ALA A 46 -7.42 8.32 -2.97
CA ALA A 46 -6.41 7.32 -3.22
C ALA A 46 -5.13 7.59 -2.40
N THR A 47 -4.42 6.54 -2.03
CA THR A 47 -3.10 6.64 -1.38
C THR A 47 -2.18 5.54 -1.87
N THR A 48 -0.90 5.86 -2.08
CA THR A 48 0.12 4.88 -2.45
C THR A 48 0.70 4.21 -1.23
N VAL A 49 0.77 2.88 -1.27
CA VAL A 49 1.36 2.06 -0.22
C VAL A 49 2.28 0.99 -0.80
N ASN A 50 3.28 0.57 -0.03
CA ASN A 50 4.09 -0.61 -0.28
C ASN A 50 4.04 -1.61 0.88
N SER A 51 3.09 -1.43 1.79
CA SER A 51 2.87 -2.28 2.97
C SER A 51 1.88 -3.43 2.73
N PHE A 52 1.38 -3.57 1.49
CA PHE A 52 0.46 -4.65 1.12
C PHE A 52 1.09 -6.03 1.34
N SER A 53 0.31 -6.95 1.92
CA SER A 53 0.67 -8.36 2.05
C SER A 53 -0.57 -9.26 2.04
N SER A 54 -0.41 -10.48 1.53
CA SER A 54 -1.37 -11.56 1.74
C SER A 54 -1.35 -12.03 3.21
N VAL A 55 -2.50 -12.47 3.73
CA VAL A 55 -2.65 -12.96 5.10
C VAL A 55 -3.19 -14.38 5.12
N SER A 56 -4.32 -14.66 4.45
CA SER A 56 -5.02 -15.94 4.50
C SER A 56 -5.71 -16.24 3.17
N LEU A 57 -5.90 -17.52 2.88
CA LEU A 57 -6.70 -17.98 1.74
C LEU A 57 -8.11 -18.39 2.15
N ASP A 58 -8.33 -18.74 3.43
CA ASP A 58 -9.63 -19.12 3.96
C ASP A 58 -9.77 -18.62 5.42
N PRO A 59 -10.55 -17.53 5.68
CA PRO A 59 -11.09 -16.62 4.66
C PRO A 59 -9.98 -15.90 3.87
N ALA A 60 -10.32 -15.39 2.69
CA ALA A 60 -9.36 -14.68 1.83
C ALA A 60 -9.05 -13.31 2.43
N LEU A 61 -7.90 -13.16 3.06
CA LEU A 61 -7.49 -11.92 3.75
C LEU A 61 -6.20 -11.34 3.18
N VAL A 62 -6.19 -10.03 3.12
CA VAL A 62 -5.01 -9.20 2.81
C VAL A 62 -4.83 -8.14 3.89
N LEU A 63 -3.64 -7.54 3.98
CA LEU A 63 -3.40 -6.39 4.86
C LEU A 63 -2.62 -5.28 4.14
N TRP A 64 -2.73 -4.09 4.69
CA TRP A 64 -1.91 -2.93 4.39
C TRP A 64 -1.87 -1.99 5.60
N SER A 65 -1.05 -0.95 5.58
CA SER A 65 -0.90 -0.05 6.72
C SER A 65 -1.02 1.41 6.29
N ILE A 66 -1.73 2.21 7.13
CA ILE A 66 -1.91 3.65 6.97
C ILE A 66 -1.22 4.39 8.12
N GLN A 67 -0.53 5.49 7.82
CA GLN A 67 0.07 6.35 8.84
C GLN A 67 -1.01 7.06 9.68
N ASN A 68 -0.83 7.13 11.00
CA ASN A 68 -1.72 7.88 11.89
C ASN A 68 -1.80 9.37 11.56
N ALA A 69 -0.73 9.91 10.92
CA ALA A 69 -0.65 11.30 10.49
C ALA A 69 -1.18 11.54 9.06
N SER A 70 -1.83 10.53 8.44
CA SER A 70 -2.47 10.70 7.13
C SER A 70 -3.63 11.68 7.23
N ASP A 71 -3.77 12.56 6.25
CA ASP A 71 -4.84 13.57 6.18
C ASP A 71 -6.24 12.91 6.09
N HIS A 72 -6.32 11.67 5.60
CA HIS A 72 -7.56 10.88 5.46
C HIS A 72 -7.56 9.61 6.31
N PHE A 73 -6.85 9.62 7.44
CA PHE A 73 -6.71 8.46 8.31
C PHE A 73 -8.06 7.85 8.71
N SER A 74 -9.02 8.66 9.17
CA SER A 74 -10.35 8.20 9.59
C SER A 74 -11.12 7.58 8.43
N VAL A 75 -11.05 8.15 7.22
CA VAL A 75 -11.74 7.61 6.05
C VAL A 75 -11.26 6.19 5.75
N TYR A 76 -9.95 5.93 5.78
CA TYR A 76 -9.39 4.60 5.53
C TYR A 76 -9.62 3.60 6.66
N THR A 77 -9.67 4.06 7.91
CA THR A 77 -9.85 3.17 9.07
C THR A 77 -11.31 2.87 9.40
N GLU A 78 -12.25 3.67 8.90
CA GLU A 78 -13.69 3.56 9.16
C GLU A 78 -14.49 3.11 7.92
N CYS A 79 -13.86 3.02 6.73
CA CYS A 79 -14.56 2.58 5.52
C CYS A 79 -15.00 1.12 5.64
N GLU A 80 -16.17 0.82 5.11
CA GLU A 80 -16.66 -0.54 4.97
C GLU A 80 -16.00 -1.25 3.78
N HIS A 81 -15.87 -0.53 2.65
CA HIS A 81 -15.32 -1.06 1.39
C HIS A 81 -14.10 -0.25 0.93
N PHE A 82 -13.10 -0.94 0.40
CA PHE A 82 -11.96 -0.32 -0.24
C PHE A 82 -11.41 -1.16 -1.39
N GLY A 83 -10.78 -0.51 -2.35
CA GLY A 83 -10.08 -1.15 -3.45
C GLY A 83 -8.56 -1.16 -3.21
N ILE A 84 -7.88 -2.22 -3.64
CA ILE A 84 -6.42 -2.26 -3.75
C ILE A 84 -6.06 -2.54 -5.20
N SER A 85 -5.26 -1.68 -5.79
CA SER A 85 -4.75 -1.81 -7.15
C SER A 85 -3.23 -1.98 -7.11
N VAL A 86 -2.72 -3.13 -7.57
CA VAL A 86 -1.29 -3.39 -7.71
C VAL A 86 -0.81 -2.72 -9.00
N LEU A 87 0.24 -1.91 -8.92
CA LEU A 87 0.68 -1.07 -10.03
C LEU A 87 1.56 -1.81 -11.04
N THR A 88 1.40 -1.45 -12.31
CA THR A 88 2.29 -1.82 -13.40
C THR A 88 3.50 -0.87 -13.47
N ALA A 89 4.59 -1.30 -14.12
CA ALA A 89 5.85 -0.55 -14.19
C ALA A 89 5.70 0.85 -14.82
N ASP A 90 4.75 1.06 -15.71
CA ASP A 90 4.46 2.34 -16.37
C ASP A 90 3.62 3.28 -15.51
N GLN A 91 3.10 2.83 -14.36
CA GLN A 91 2.30 3.63 -13.41
C GLN A 91 3.12 4.31 -12.31
N ALA A 92 4.45 4.42 -12.46
CA ALA A 92 5.33 5.06 -11.47
C ALA A 92 4.96 6.53 -11.19
N ASN A 93 4.49 7.27 -12.20
CA ASN A 93 4.02 8.65 -12.05
C ASN A 93 2.73 8.73 -11.21
N ILE A 94 1.79 7.81 -11.40
CA ILE A 94 0.54 7.68 -10.60
C ILE A 94 0.89 7.37 -9.16
N SER A 95 1.79 6.40 -8.94
CA SER A 95 2.32 6.10 -7.61
C SER A 95 2.93 7.33 -6.94
N GLY A 96 3.79 8.07 -7.66
CA GLY A 96 4.40 9.29 -7.16
C GLY A 96 3.40 10.41 -6.84
N HIS A 97 2.29 10.49 -7.55
CA HIS A 97 1.21 11.45 -7.28
C HIS A 97 0.54 11.14 -5.94
N TYR A 98 -0.01 9.95 -5.76
CA TYR A 98 -0.74 9.55 -4.54
C TYR A 98 0.15 9.25 -3.31
N ALA A 99 1.47 9.28 -3.47
CA ALA A 99 2.42 9.24 -2.35
C ALA A 99 2.63 10.62 -1.68
N LYS A 100 2.20 11.71 -2.33
CA LYS A 100 2.38 13.06 -1.81
C LYS A 100 1.26 13.42 -0.84
N ARG A 101 1.62 14.10 0.22
CA ARG A 101 0.65 14.66 1.16
C ARG A 101 -0.20 15.72 0.47
N GLY A 102 -1.53 15.67 0.68
CA GLY A 102 -2.48 16.59 0.06
C GLY A 102 -2.97 16.21 -1.35
N GLU A 103 -2.36 15.22 -2.00
CA GLU A 103 -2.69 14.79 -3.37
C GLU A 103 -3.52 13.48 -3.34
N HIS A 104 -4.55 13.43 -2.49
CA HIS A 104 -5.32 12.20 -2.27
C HIS A 104 -6.62 12.13 -3.07
N GLN A 105 -7.11 13.25 -3.63
CA GLN A 105 -8.29 13.19 -4.48
C GLN A 105 -7.98 12.38 -5.73
N ALA A 106 -8.77 11.35 -5.99
CA ALA A 106 -8.52 10.46 -7.12
C ALA A 106 -8.79 11.18 -8.44
N LEU A 107 -7.82 11.12 -9.35
CA LEU A 107 -7.94 11.65 -10.70
C LEU A 107 -8.94 10.77 -11.49
N THR A 108 -10.05 11.35 -11.88
CA THR A 108 -11.19 10.61 -12.46
C THR A 108 -10.86 9.86 -13.73
N GLU A 109 -9.91 10.33 -14.53
CA GLU A 109 -9.43 9.67 -15.75
C GLU A 109 -8.71 8.33 -15.49
N TYR A 110 -8.27 8.09 -14.26
CA TYR A 110 -7.57 6.84 -13.87
C TYR A 110 -8.43 5.92 -13.02
N ILE A 111 -9.68 6.30 -12.69
CA ILE A 111 -10.52 5.56 -11.76
C ILE A 111 -11.72 4.96 -12.46
N GLY A 112 -11.94 3.66 -12.23
CA GLY A 112 -13.16 2.92 -12.54
C GLY A 112 -13.92 2.55 -11.26
N ALA A 113 -15.05 1.88 -11.41
CA ALA A 113 -15.82 1.33 -10.30
C ALA A 113 -15.55 -0.17 -10.15
N GLY A 114 -15.25 -0.61 -8.93
CA GLY A 114 -15.18 -2.02 -8.58
C GLY A 114 -16.54 -2.65 -8.34
N PRO A 115 -16.60 -3.98 -8.09
CA PRO A 115 -17.86 -4.73 -7.97
C PRO A 115 -18.79 -4.26 -6.85
N SER A 116 -18.25 -3.72 -5.75
CA SER A 116 -19.03 -3.17 -4.63
C SER A 116 -19.17 -1.64 -4.69
N GLY A 117 -18.82 -1.03 -5.83
CA GLY A 117 -18.86 0.41 -6.04
C GLY A 117 -17.65 1.17 -5.46
N GLU A 118 -16.69 0.48 -4.87
CA GLU A 118 -15.41 1.08 -4.48
C GLU A 118 -14.64 1.56 -5.72
N PRO A 119 -13.85 2.65 -5.61
CA PRO A 119 -13.01 3.09 -6.72
C PRO A 119 -11.90 2.05 -7.00
N GLN A 120 -11.54 1.87 -8.26
CA GLN A 120 -10.38 1.06 -8.68
C GLN A 120 -9.53 1.81 -9.68
N LEU A 121 -8.21 1.68 -9.59
CA LEU A 121 -7.30 2.30 -10.54
C LEU A 121 -7.29 1.50 -11.85
N LEU A 122 -7.58 2.16 -12.98
CA LEU A 122 -7.59 1.52 -14.30
C LEU A 122 -6.20 1.00 -14.69
N ASN A 123 -6.19 -0.09 -15.48
CA ASN A 123 -4.98 -0.69 -16.07
C ASN A 123 -3.93 -1.15 -15.03
N ALA A 124 -4.35 -1.45 -13.80
CA ALA A 124 -3.46 -2.03 -12.81
C ALA A 124 -3.16 -3.51 -13.10
N LEU A 125 -2.07 -4.03 -12.53
CA LEU A 125 -1.64 -5.42 -12.66
C LEU A 125 -2.60 -6.39 -11.97
N ALA A 126 -3.16 -5.97 -10.84
CA ALA A 126 -4.21 -6.72 -10.14
C ALA A 126 -5.11 -5.78 -9.34
N HIS A 127 -6.35 -6.20 -9.13
CA HIS A 127 -7.33 -5.52 -8.28
C HIS A 127 -7.86 -6.46 -7.22
N PHE A 128 -8.09 -5.91 -6.03
CA PHE A 128 -8.78 -6.58 -4.94
C PHE A 128 -9.88 -5.66 -4.42
N SER A 129 -11.13 -6.12 -4.46
CA SER A 129 -12.27 -5.49 -3.81
C SER A 129 -12.40 -6.07 -2.41
N CYS A 130 -12.33 -5.24 -1.40
CA CYS A 130 -12.24 -5.67 -0.01
C CYS A 130 -13.32 -5.04 0.85
N VAL A 131 -13.77 -5.82 1.84
CA VAL A 131 -14.50 -5.33 3.02
C VAL A 131 -13.52 -5.24 4.18
N THR A 132 -13.59 -4.18 4.97
CA THR A 132 -12.76 -4.05 6.16
C THR A 132 -13.09 -5.14 7.18
N HIS A 133 -12.15 -6.03 7.43
CA HIS A 133 -12.29 -7.14 8.37
C HIS A 133 -11.87 -6.74 9.78
N ALA A 134 -10.74 -6.04 9.92
CA ALA A 134 -10.22 -5.58 11.21
C ALA A 134 -9.24 -4.41 11.02
N VAL A 135 -9.12 -3.57 12.06
CA VAL A 135 -8.15 -2.48 12.14
C VAL A 135 -7.39 -2.58 13.45
N HIS A 136 -6.06 -2.59 13.38
CA HIS A 136 -5.20 -2.80 14.53
C HIS A 136 -4.16 -1.66 14.66
N PRO A 137 -3.94 -1.11 15.87
CA PRO A 137 -2.85 -0.15 16.06
C PRO A 137 -1.49 -0.82 15.87
N GLY A 138 -0.57 -0.15 15.17
CA GLY A 138 0.77 -0.62 14.84
C GLY A 138 1.83 0.47 15.00
N GLY A 139 1.90 1.11 16.16
CA GLY A 139 2.86 2.19 16.43
C GLY A 139 2.39 3.52 15.83
N ASP A 140 3.16 4.08 14.89
CA ASP A 140 2.80 5.29 14.12
C ASP A 140 1.90 5.02 12.91
N HIS A 141 1.44 3.77 12.76
CA HIS A 141 0.51 3.30 11.73
C HIS A 141 -0.65 2.53 12.35
N HIS A 142 -1.70 2.30 11.54
CA HIS A 142 -2.70 1.25 11.75
C HIS A 142 -2.61 0.23 10.63
N ILE A 143 -2.75 -1.05 11.00
CA ILE A 143 -2.83 -2.17 10.07
C ILE A 143 -4.30 -2.41 9.77
N ILE A 144 -4.67 -2.35 8.50
CA ILE A 144 -6.02 -2.63 8.02
C ILE A 144 -6.00 -4.00 7.37
N VAL A 145 -6.83 -4.90 7.88
CA VAL A 145 -7.06 -6.22 7.31
C VAL A 145 -8.34 -6.16 6.49
N GLY A 146 -8.27 -6.55 5.24
CA GLY A 146 -9.40 -6.64 4.33
C GLY A 146 -9.75 -8.08 3.99
N GLU A 147 -11.04 -8.40 3.97
CA GLU A 147 -11.55 -9.63 3.39
C GLU A 147 -11.85 -9.40 1.92
N VAL A 148 -11.19 -10.17 1.06
CA VAL A 148 -11.32 -10.05 -0.39
C VAL A 148 -12.65 -10.64 -0.85
N GLN A 149 -13.48 -9.81 -1.46
CA GLN A 149 -14.78 -10.21 -2.02
C GLN A 149 -14.71 -10.54 -3.51
N ALA A 150 -13.80 -9.85 -4.23
CA ALA A 150 -13.53 -10.10 -5.64
C ALA A 150 -12.09 -9.69 -5.97
N PHE A 151 -11.53 -10.31 -6.99
CA PHE A 151 -10.21 -9.95 -7.51
C PHE A 151 -10.11 -10.25 -9.00
N GLU A 152 -9.20 -9.54 -9.65
CA GLU A 152 -8.77 -9.81 -11.02
C GLU A 152 -7.28 -9.52 -11.17
N SER A 153 -6.65 -10.06 -12.22
CA SER A 153 -5.25 -9.79 -12.54
C SER A 153 -5.01 -9.81 -14.05
N ALA A 154 -4.03 -9.04 -14.48
CA ALA A 154 -3.54 -8.96 -15.85
C ALA A 154 -2.07 -9.42 -15.94
N GLU A 155 -1.62 -9.71 -17.16
CA GLU A 155 -0.20 -9.98 -17.42
C GLU A 155 0.50 -8.69 -17.83
N ALA A 156 1.34 -8.14 -16.93
CA ALA A 156 2.17 -6.96 -17.18
C ALA A 156 3.38 -6.96 -16.24
N GLU A 157 4.35 -6.08 -16.48
CA GLU A 157 5.49 -5.88 -15.60
C GLU A 157 5.06 -5.13 -14.33
N PRO A 158 5.41 -5.61 -13.11
CA PRO A 158 5.06 -4.95 -11.86
C PRO A 158 5.94 -3.72 -11.60
N LEU A 159 5.38 -2.71 -10.92
CA LEU A 159 6.16 -1.64 -10.32
C LEU A 159 6.79 -2.13 -9.03
N ILE A 160 8.12 -2.08 -8.94
CA ILE A 160 8.88 -2.49 -7.76
C ILE A 160 9.45 -1.27 -7.06
N PHE A 161 9.37 -1.27 -5.72
CA PHE A 161 10.05 -0.32 -4.86
C PHE A 161 11.18 -0.99 -4.09
N PHE A 162 12.41 -0.49 -4.28
CA PHE A 162 13.61 -1.02 -3.65
C PHE A 162 14.61 0.09 -3.35
N ALA A 163 15.21 0.06 -2.14
CA ALA A 163 16.25 1.01 -1.71
C ALA A 163 15.87 2.49 -1.93
N GLY A 164 14.59 2.83 -1.70
CA GLY A 164 14.10 4.21 -1.80
C GLY A 164 13.78 4.69 -3.22
N GLY A 165 13.67 3.78 -4.20
CA GLY A 165 13.34 4.15 -5.58
C GLY A 165 12.58 3.06 -6.33
N TYR A 166 11.93 3.45 -7.44
CA TYR A 166 11.27 2.50 -8.32
C TYR A 166 12.28 1.71 -9.16
N ARG A 167 11.95 0.47 -9.47
CA ARG A 167 12.76 -0.46 -10.28
C ARG A 167 11.84 -1.25 -11.22
N GLY A 168 12.39 -1.73 -12.33
CA GLY A 168 11.80 -2.77 -13.15
C GLY A 168 12.28 -4.17 -12.73
N VAL A 169 11.71 -5.21 -13.33
CA VAL A 169 12.07 -6.62 -13.09
C VAL A 169 13.26 -7.06 -13.96
N SER A 170 13.61 -6.30 -15.01
CA SER A 170 14.73 -6.54 -15.93
C SER A 170 15.95 -5.72 -15.57
#